data_c460109499dbaa405c619d2b6c731203
#
_entry.id   c460109499dbaa405c619d2b6c731203
#
_cell.length_a   1.000
_cell.length_b   1.000
_cell.length_c   1.000
_cell.angle_alpha   90.00
_cell.angle_beta   90.00
_cell.angle_gamma   90.00
#
_symmetry.space_group_name_H-M   'P 1'
#
loop_
_entity.id
_entity.type
_entity.pdbx_description
1 polymer ?
#
loop_
_entity_poly.entity_id
_entity_poly.type
_entity_poly.pdbx_seq_one_letter_code
_entity_poly.pdbx_strand_id
1 'polypeptide(L)'
;DPSNFIGHYNRGLLRAQVGDDNRAIEDFNFVIDMEPDNMMAIFNRGLLLDQTGDYKGAIKDYTSVLDEYPNFLAGYQYRAKARRRIGDLKGADADEFVVLKAQLEQQNGNKKQTASNSNKERTRKKSDKNVDNYRKIVVADNDELESKYKNDYRGRVQDRNVSIVPQPMFVLSYYEKNKEIDQT
;
A
#
# COMPACT_ATOMS: atom_id res chain seq x y z
N ASP A 1 -3.39 5.38 23.90
CA ASP A 1 -2.45 6.49 23.86
C ASP A 1 -2.73 7.31 22.59
N PRO A 2 -3.25 8.55 22.71
CA PRO A 2 -3.59 9.39 21.56
C PRO A 2 -2.35 9.84 20.75
N SER A 3 -1.15 9.74 21.32
CA SER A 3 0.11 10.07 20.63
C SER A 3 0.76 8.87 19.91
N ASN A 4 0.10 7.72 19.88
CA ASN A 4 0.64 6.54 19.23
C ASN A 4 0.44 6.62 17.71
N PHE A 5 1.41 7.22 17.01
CA PHE A 5 1.38 7.34 15.56
C PHE A 5 1.31 5.96 14.84
N ILE A 6 1.93 4.90 15.40
CA ILE A 6 1.85 3.54 14.86
C ILE A 6 0.39 3.04 14.92
N GLY A 7 -0.31 3.33 16.01
CA GLY A 7 -1.72 2.99 16.16
C GLY A 7 -2.60 3.71 15.12
N HIS A 8 -2.37 5.00 14.90
CA HIS A 8 -3.06 5.77 13.88
C HIS A 8 -2.73 5.26 12.47
N TYR A 9 -1.46 4.99 12.18
CA TYR A 9 -1.05 4.43 10.89
C TYR A 9 -1.77 3.11 10.59
N ASN A 10 -1.74 2.15 11.53
CA ASN A 10 -2.39 0.85 11.34
C ASN A 10 -3.91 0.98 11.22
N ARG A 11 -4.53 1.88 11.99
CA ARG A 11 -5.95 2.17 11.88
C ARG A 11 -6.30 2.79 10.52
N GLY A 12 -5.47 3.69 10.02
CA GLY A 12 -5.60 4.27 8.69
C GLY A 12 -5.59 3.20 7.59
N LEU A 13 -4.66 2.25 7.66
CA LEU A 13 -4.61 1.11 6.73
C LEU A 13 -5.89 0.26 6.78
N LEU A 14 -6.38 -0.07 7.98
CA LEU A 14 -7.61 -0.85 8.14
C LEU A 14 -8.83 -0.09 7.60
N ARG A 15 -8.92 1.22 7.84
CA ARG A 15 -9.99 2.07 7.32
C ARG A 15 -9.97 2.14 5.80
N ALA A 16 -8.78 2.26 5.21
CA ALA A 16 -8.61 2.21 3.76
C ALA A 16 -9.09 0.86 3.17
N GLN A 17 -8.78 -0.26 3.82
CA GLN A 17 -9.22 -1.59 3.38
C GLN A 17 -10.75 -1.76 3.40
N VAL A 18 -11.45 -1.13 4.33
CA VAL A 18 -12.92 -1.20 4.42
C VAL A 18 -13.61 -0.09 3.63
N GLY A 19 -12.85 0.75 2.89
CA GLY A 19 -13.38 1.84 2.07
C GLY A 19 -13.77 3.10 2.85
N ASP A 20 -13.30 3.25 4.10
CA ASP A 20 -13.49 4.48 4.89
C ASP A 20 -12.34 5.46 4.63
N ASP A 21 -12.23 5.88 3.36
CA ASP A 21 -11.10 6.64 2.85
C ASP A 21 -10.91 7.97 3.57
N ASN A 22 -11.99 8.69 3.87
CA ASN A 22 -11.92 9.99 4.52
C ASN A 22 -11.30 9.89 5.92
N ARG A 23 -11.74 8.93 6.73
CA ARG A 23 -11.18 8.74 8.07
C ARG A 23 -9.78 8.13 8.01
N ALA A 24 -9.44 7.37 6.97
CA ALA A 24 -8.08 6.89 6.75
C ALA A 24 -7.13 8.06 6.44
N ILE A 25 -7.56 9.03 5.61
CA ILE A 25 -6.82 10.27 5.33
C ILE A 25 -6.58 11.07 6.61
N GLU A 26 -7.57 11.18 7.51
CA GLU A 26 -7.41 11.84 8.81
C GLU A 26 -6.34 11.15 9.67
N ASP A 27 -6.34 9.82 9.72
CA ASP A 27 -5.32 9.07 10.45
C ASP A 27 -3.93 9.28 9.86
N PHE A 28 -3.78 9.26 8.53
CA PHE A 28 -2.49 9.55 7.90
C PHE A 28 -2.06 11.00 8.07
N ASN A 29 -2.96 11.96 8.08
CA ASN A 29 -2.65 13.35 8.40
C ASN A 29 -2.04 13.45 9.81
N PHE A 30 -2.65 12.80 10.80
CA PHE A 30 -2.12 12.77 12.16
C PHE A 30 -0.69 12.18 12.19
N VAL A 31 -0.46 11.08 11.46
CA VAL A 31 0.88 10.47 11.40
C VAL A 31 1.89 11.43 10.78
N ILE A 32 1.53 12.12 9.69
CA ILE A 32 2.40 13.06 8.99
C ILE A 32 2.67 14.31 9.84
N ASP A 33 1.70 14.77 10.61
CA ASP A 33 1.90 15.90 11.55
C ASP A 33 2.90 15.54 12.64
N MET A 34 2.91 14.29 13.10
CA MET A 34 3.87 13.81 14.11
C MET A 34 5.23 13.43 13.52
N GLU A 35 5.23 12.87 12.33
CA GLU A 35 6.42 12.43 11.59
C GLU A 35 6.33 12.92 10.13
N PRO A 36 6.77 14.16 9.84
CA PRO A 36 6.67 14.72 8.48
C PRO A 36 7.46 13.95 7.43
N ASP A 37 8.47 13.21 7.84
CA ASP A 37 9.32 12.39 6.96
C ASP A 37 8.81 10.95 6.82
N ASN A 38 7.61 10.66 7.30
CA ASN A 38 7.01 9.33 7.15
C ASN A 38 6.45 9.16 5.73
N MET A 39 7.37 8.82 4.80
CA MET A 39 7.03 8.67 3.37
C MET A 39 5.98 7.60 3.10
N MET A 40 5.85 6.60 3.99
CA MET A 40 4.79 5.58 3.88
C MET A 40 3.41 6.18 4.12
N ALA A 41 3.28 7.01 5.16
CA ALA A 41 2.02 7.67 5.44
C ALA A 41 1.65 8.66 4.32
N ILE A 42 2.64 9.43 3.82
CA ILE A 42 2.45 10.35 2.69
C ILE A 42 2.00 9.60 1.45
N PHE A 43 2.65 8.49 1.11
CA PHE A 43 2.28 7.72 -0.08
C PHE A 43 0.88 7.10 0.03
N ASN A 44 0.55 6.51 1.19
CA ASN A 44 -0.77 5.93 1.43
C ASN A 44 -1.87 7.00 1.43
N ARG A 45 -1.60 8.18 1.98
CA ARG A 45 -2.51 9.32 1.87
C ARG A 45 -2.71 9.72 0.41
N GLY A 46 -1.64 9.79 -0.37
CA GLY A 46 -1.70 10.08 -1.80
C GLY A 46 -2.60 9.10 -2.57
N LEU A 47 -2.52 7.80 -2.26
CA LEU A 47 -3.40 6.79 -2.87
C LEU A 47 -4.87 7.05 -2.56
N LEU A 48 -5.20 7.38 -1.31
CA LEU A 48 -6.56 7.68 -0.90
C LEU A 48 -7.09 9.00 -1.49
N LEU A 49 -6.22 10.01 -1.60
CA LEU A 49 -6.56 11.27 -2.27
C LEU A 49 -6.86 11.04 -3.76
N ASP A 50 -6.11 10.16 -4.43
CA ASP A 50 -6.40 9.76 -5.82
C ASP A 50 -7.75 9.04 -5.93
N GLN A 51 -8.07 8.14 -4.99
CA GLN A 51 -9.35 7.42 -4.95
C GLN A 51 -10.53 8.35 -4.68
N THR A 52 -10.37 9.30 -3.77
CA THR A 52 -11.42 10.28 -3.41
C THR A 52 -11.55 11.43 -4.41
N GLY A 53 -10.65 11.52 -5.41
CA GLY A 53 -10.70 12.49 -6.49
C GLY A 53 -9.90 13.77 -6.25
N ASP A 54 -9.19 13.89 -5.12
CA ASP A 54 -8.21 14.97 -4.92
C ASP A 54 -6.88 14.66 -5.61
N TYR A 55 -6.92 14.65 -6.92
CA TYR A 55 -5.73 14.36 -7.74
C TYR A 55 -4.58 15.35 -7.52
N LYS A 56 -4.88 16.61 -7.17
CA LYS A 56 -3.83 17.61 -6.90
C LYS A 56 -3.10 17.31 -5.60
N GLY A 57 -3.84 16.96 -4.55
CA GLY A 57 -3.27 16.50 -3.29
C GLY A 57 -2.43 15.23 -3.46
N ALA A 58 -2.96 14.26 -4.20
CA ALA A 58 -2.23 13.03 -4.53
C ALA A 58 -0.91 13.29 -5.26
N ILE A 59 -0.90 14.16 -6.29
CA ILE A 59 0.31 14.54 -7.03
C ILE A 59 1.35 15.17 -6.10
N LYS A 60 0.91 16.01 -5.17
CA LYS A 60 1.80 16.63 -4.19
C LYS A 60 2.47 15.58 -3.31
N ASP A 61 1.67 14.65 -2.77
CA ASP A 61 2.17 13.57 -1.92
C ASP A 61 3.14 12.66 -2.68
N TYR A 62 2.78 12.22 -3.88
CA TYR A 62 3.68 11.42 -4.71
C TYR A 62 4.97 12.16 -5.05
N THR A 63 4.92 13.47 -5.28
CA THR A 63 6.10 14.27 -5.56
C THR A 63 7.03 14.30 -4.35
N SER A 64 6.51 14.53 -3.14
CA SER A 64 7.32 14.49 -1.91
C SER A 64 8.01 13.13 -1.72
N VAL A 65 7.31 12.03 -2.03
CA VAL A 65 7.90 10.69 -1.96
C VAL A 65 8.99 10.49 -3.01
N LEU A 66 8.79 11.00 -4.23
CA LEU A 66 9.75 10.85 -5.33
C LEU A 66 10.98 11.74 -5.18
N ASP A 67 10.87 12.88 -4.50
CA ASP A 67 12.00 13.75 -4.17
C ASP A 67 12.97 13.04 -3.22
N GLU A 68 12.45 12.27 -2.26
CA GLU A 68 13.27 11.48 -1.35
C GLU A 68 13.70 10.13 -1.95
N TYR A 69 12.82 9.51 -2.76
CA TYR A 69 13.03 8.19 -3.37
C TYR A 69 12.89 8.22 -4.90
N PRO A 70 13.87 8.79 -5.64
CA PRO A 70 13.79 8.96 -7.10
C PRO A 70 13.70 7.64 -7.89
N ASN A 71 14.03 6.51 -7.27
CA ASN A 71 13.97 5.19 -7.92
C ASN A 71 12.66 4.44 -7.63
N PHE A 72 11.69 5.08 -6.96
CA PHE A 72 10.42 4.47 -6.63
C PHE A 72 9.46 4.52 -7.83
N LEU A 73 9.56 3.52 -8.72
CA LEU A 73 8.81 3.50 -9.98
C LEU A 73 7.29 3.51 -9.81
N ALA A 74 6.77 2.90 -8.73
CA ALA A 74 5.34 2.94 -8.45
C ALA A 74 4.85 4.38 -8.22
N GLY A 75 5.64 5.22 -7.53
CA GLY A 75 5.32 6.63 -7.33
C GLY A 75 5.13 7.38 -8.65
N TYR A 76 5.99 7.14 -9.64
CA TYR A 76 5.84 7.71 -10.98
C TYR A 76 4.56 7.21 -11.67
N GLN A 77 4.24 5.91 -11.56
CA GLN A 77 3.03 5.35 -12.16
C GLN A 77 1.76 5.98 -11.58
N TYR A 78 1.67 6.10 -10.26
CA TYR A 78 0.51 6.71 -9.62
C TYR A 78 0.43 8.20 -9.91
N ARG A 79 1.56 8.92 -9.88
CA ARG A 79 1.60 10.34 -10.23
C ARG A 79 1.17 10.59 -11.68
N ALA A 80 1.62 9.75 -12.62
CA ALA A 80 1.19 9.83 -14.02
C ALA A 80 -0.33 9.66 -14.17
N LYS A 81 -0.92 8.67 -13.48
CA LYS A 81 -2.37 8.48 -13.48
C LYS A 81 -3.11 9.71 -12.96
N ALA A 82 -2.68 10.24 -11.80
CA ALA A 82 -3.29 11.43 -11.22
C ALA A 82 -3.14 12.67 -12.13
N ARG A 83 -1.98 12.85 -12.77
CA ARG A 83 -1.73 13.91 -13.76
C ARG A 83 -2.64 13.80 -14.98
N ARG A 84 -2.88 12.58 -15.50
CA ARG A 84 -3.86 12.37 -16.59
C ARG A 84 -5.26 12.78 -16.18
N ARG A 85 -5.67 12.53 -14.96
CA ARG A 85 -6.99 12.91 -14.43
C ARG A 85 -7.20 14.42 -14.39
N ILE A 86 -6.14 15.20 -14.15
CA ILE A 86 -6.20 16.68 -14.16
C ILE A 86 -5.86 17.29 -15.53
N GLY A 87 -5.56 16.46 -16.55
CA GLY A 87 -5.23 16.93 -17.91
C GLY A 87 -3.77 17.34 -18.11
N ASP A 88 -2.88 17.12 -17.15
CA ASP A 88 -1.43 17.31 -17.30
C ASP A 88 -0.80 16.13 -18.07
N LEU A 89 -1.07 16.09 -19.37
CA LEU A 89 -0.58 15.02 -20.23
C LEU A 89 0.94 15.02 -20.36
N LYS A 90 1.56 16.21 -20.42
CA LYS A 90 3.02 16.32 -20.54
C LYS A 90 3.74 15.78 -19.31
N GLY A 91 3.25 16.12 -18.13
CA GLY A 91 3.80 15.60 -16.88
C GLY A 91 3.59 14.10 -16.73
N ALA A 92 2.42 13.58 -17.16
CA ALA A 92 2.13 12.16 -17.14
C ALA A 92 3.06 11.38 -18.07
N ASP A 93 3.25 11.85 -19.32
CA ASP A 93 4.14 11.20 -20.30
C ASP A 93 5.60 11.19 -19.81
N ALA A 94 6.05 12.26 -19.15
CA ALA A 94 7.38 12.31 -18.55
C ALA A 94 7.57 11.25 -17.45
N ASP A 95 6.59 11.09 -16.57
CA ASP A 95 6.62 10.06 -15.51
C ASP A 95 6.60 8.64 -16.12
N GLU A 96 5.75 8.40 -17.10
CA GLU A 96 5.68 7.10 -17.79
C GLU A 96 6.99 6.77 -18.54
N PHE A 97 7.64 7.78 -19.10
CA PHE A 97 8.94 7.59 -19.73
C PHE A 97 10.02 7.11 -18.74
N VAL A 98 10.02 7.64 -17.51
CA VAL A 98 10.92 7.18 -16.45
C VAL A 98 10.67 5.71 -16.14
N VAL A 99 9.41 5.31 -16.02
CA VAL A 99 9.03 3.91 -15.75
C VAL A 99 9.46 3.00 -16.89
N LEU A 100 9.16 3.38 -18.13
CA LEU A 100 9.53 2.59 -19.32
C LEU A 100 11.05 2.43 -19.45
N LYS A 101 11.80 3.51 -19.25
CA LYS A 101 13.26 3.47 -19.27
C LYS A 101 13.81 2.49 -18.23
N ALA A 102 13.32 2.54 -17.01
CA ALA A 102 13.76 1.63 -15.95
C ALA A 102 13.42 0.16 -16.25
N GLN A 103 12.26 -0.11 -16.85
CA GLN A 103 11.88 -1.46 -17.28
C GLN A 103 12.78 -1.99 -18.38
N LEU A 104 13.12 -1.17 -19.37
CA LEU A 104 14.05 -1.54 -20.44
C LEU A 104 15.46 -1.81 -19.92
N GLU A 105 15.93 -1.00 -18.97
CA GLU A 105 17.24 -1.21 -18.33
C GLU A 105 17.27 -2.52 -17.52
N GLN A 106 16.19 -2.88 -16.84
CA GLN A 106 16.06 -4.16 -16.14
C GLN A 106 16.11 -5.34 -17.11
N GLN A 107 15.39 -5.26 -18.24
CA GLN A 107 15.39 -6.31 -19.26
C GLN A 107 16.77 -6.50 -19.90
N ASN A 108 17.46 -5.38 -20.19
CA ASN A 108 18.80 -5.42 -20.78
C ASN A 108 19.87 -5.85 -19.76
N GLY A 109 19.71 -5.51 -18.49
CA GLY A 109 20.58 -5.96 -17.40
C GLY A 109 20.56 -7.48 -17.21
N ASN A 110 19.37 -8.08 -17.30
CA ASN A 110 19.23 -9.55 -17.22
C ASN A 110 19.91 -10.29 -18.39
N LYS A 111 19.98 -9.67 -19.58
CA LYS A 111 20.71 -10.24 -20.73
C LYS A 111 22.23 -10.19 -20.59
N LYS A 112 22.77 -9.26 -19.77
CA LYS A 112 24.22 -9.13 -19.54
C LYS A 112 24.74 -9.98 -18.38
N GLN A 113 23.89 -10.43 -17.47
CA GLN A 113 24.32 -11.21 -16.30
C GLN A 113 24.62 -12.68 -16.59
N THR A 114 24.26 -13.20 -17.77
CA THR A 114 24.69 -14.54 -18.21
C THR A 114 26.13 -14.61 -18.73
N ALA A 115 26.85 -13.50 -18.78
CA ALA A 115 28.19 -13.44 -19.40
C ALA A 115 29.31 -12.91 -18.51
N SER A 116 29.12 -12.64 -17.22
CA SER A 116 30.26 -12.19 -16.39
C SER A 116 29.96 -12.40 -14.89
N ASN A 117 30.54 -13.48 -14.39
CA ASN A 117 30.69 -13.74 -12.94
C ASN A 117 31.78 -12.78 -12.42
N SER A 118 31.39 -11.57 -12.01
CA SER A 118 32.28 -10.69 -11.25
C SER A 118 31.51 -10.12 -10.08
N ASN A 119 31.80 -10.67 -8.88
CA ASN A 119 31.48 -10.16 -7.56
C ASN A 119 31.93 -8.69 -7.45
N LYS A 120 31.07 -7.75 -7.81
CA LYS A 120 31.09 -6.40 -7.30
C LYS A 120 29.74 -6.14 -6.69
N GLU A 121 29.66 -6.42 -5.39
CA GLU A 121 28.59 -5.97 -4.52
C GLU A 121 28.53 -4.44 -4.64
N ARG A 122 27.67 -3.94 -5.55
CA ARG A 122 27.37 -2.51 -5.61
C ARG A 122 26.67 -2.19 -4.30
N THR A 123 27.31 -1.41 -3.46
CA THR A 123 26.66 -0.81 -2.29
C THR A 123 25.45 -0.05 -2.80
N ARG A 124 24.26 -0.65 -2.63
CA ARG A 124 22.99 0.01 -2.91
C ARG A 124 22.92 1.27 -2.06
N LYS A 125 22.54 2.38 -2.67
CA LYS A 125 22.28 3.61 -1.92
C LYS A 125 21.24 3.32 -0.84
N LYS A 126 21.28 4.04 0.26
CA LYS A 126 20.34 3.87 1.39
C LYS A 126 18.88 4.00 0.93
N SER A 127 18.62 4.91 -0.04
CA SER A 127 17.34 5.07 -0.72
C SER A 127 16.82 3.79 -1.38
N ASP A 128 17.69 3.06 -2.12
CA ASP A 128 17.27 1.87 -2.86
C ASP A 128 16.83 0.73 -1.92
N LYS A 129 17.53 0.59 -0.78
CA LYS A 129 17.15 -0.39 0.26
C LYS A 129 15.80 -0.06 0.89
N ASN A 130 15.53 1.22 1.09
CA ASN A 130 14.24 1.66 1.64
C ASN A 130 13.10 1.44 0.63
N VAL A 131 13.32 1.73 -0.66
CA VAL A 131 12.32 1.49 -1.71
C VAL A 131 11.95 0.00 -1.83
N ASP A 132 12.92 -0.92 -1.73
CA ASP A 132 12.61 -2.35 -1.69
C ASP A 132 11.73 -2.73 -0.47
N ASN A 133 11.91 -2.05 0.66
CA ASN A 133 11.06 -2.22 1.83
C ASN A 133 9.65 -1.65 1.60
N TYR A 134 9.54 -0.49 0.94
CA TYR A 134 8.25 0.08 0.55
C TYR A 134 7.45 -0.83 -0.39
N ARG A 135 8.10 -1.45 -1.38
CA ARG A 135 7.46 -2.42 -2.26
C ARG A 135 6.81 -3.58 -1.51
N LYS A 136 7.37 -3.96 -0.38
CA LYS A 136 6.83 -5.04 0.46
C LYS A 136 5.62 -4.60 1.30
N ILE A 137 5.46 -3.30 1.50
CA ILE A 137 4.44 -2.73 2.40
C ILE A 137 3.23 -2.20 1.63
N VAL A 138 3.47 -1.62 0.45
CA VAL A 138 2.46 -0.87 -0.33
C VAL A 138 1.53 -1.77 -1.15
N VAL A 139 1.76 -3.07 -1.22
CA VAL A 139 0.95 -3.90 -2.11
C VAL A 139 -0.20 -4.53 -1.36
N ALA A 140 -1.31 -3.83 -1.35
CA ALA A 140 -2.61 -4.39 -0.96
C ALA A 140 -3.12 -5.47 -1.95
N ASP A 141 -2.54 -5.55 -3.16
CA ASP A 141 -3.02 -6.43 -4.24
C ASP A 141 -2.01 -7.54 -4.63
N ASN A 142 -1.06 -7.90 -3.79
CA ASN A 142 -0.09 -8.93 -4.13
C ASN A 142 -0.38 -10.23 -3.38
N ASP A 143 -0.85 -11.24 -4.11
CA ASP A 143 -1.15 -12.60 -3.62
C ASP A 143 0.01 -13.25 -2.85
N GLU A 144 1.27 -12.81 -3.10
CA GLU A 144 2.45 -13.24 -2.36
C GLU A 144 2.49 -12.73 -0.90
N LEU A 145 1.88 -11.59 -0.61
CA LEU A 145 1.76 -11.08 0.76
C LEU A 145 0.74 -11.89 1.56
N GLU A 146 -0.37 -12.29 0.96
CA GLU A 146 -1.36 -13.17 1.62
C GLU A 146 -0.74 -14.48 2.10
N SER A 147 0.19 -15.07 1.33
CA SER A 147 0.83 -16.32 1.70
C SER A 147 1.83 -16.16 2.85
N LYS A 148 2.50 -15.01 2.95
CA LYS A 148 3.54 -14.75 3.94
C LYS A 148 2.98 -14.28 5.30
N TYR A 149 1.86 -13.55 5.27
CA TYR A 149 1.20 -13.09 6.50
C TYR A 149 0.14 -14.06 7.05
N LYS A 150 -0.26 -15.08 6.29
CA LYS A 150 -1.18 -16.13 6.80
C LYS A 150 -0.68 -16.83 8.05
N ASN A 151 0.61 -16.81 8.33
CA ASN A 151 1.20 -17.57 9.45
C ASN A 151 1.67 -16.75 10.66
N ASP A 152 1.96 -15.46 10.51
CA ASP A 152 2.62 -14.70 11.59
C ASP A 152 1.69 -13.79 12.40
N TYR A 153 0.49 -13.45 11.89
CA TYR A 153 -0.45 -12.57 12.59
C TYR A 153 -1.65 -13.27 13.20
N ARG A 154 -1.49 -14.53 13.60
CA ARG A 154 -2.49 -15.15 14.47
C ARG A 154 -2.19 -14.76 15.91
N GLY A 155 -2.78 -13.67 16.35
CA GLY A 155 -2.91 -13.40 17.78
C GLY A 155 -3.52 -14.62 18.44
N ARG A 156 -2.77 -15.27 19.34
CA ARG A 156 -3.19 -16.23 20.35
C ARG A 156 -4.36 -17.18 20.02
N VAL A 157 -4.38 -17.79 18.85
CA VAL A 157 -5.15 -19.00 18.66
C VAL A 157 -4.17 -20.15 18.89
N GLN A 158 -4.31 -20.81 20.02
CA GLN A 158 -3.42 -21.89 20.46
C GLN A 158 -3.53 -23.17 19.62
N ASP A 159 -4.42 -23.20 18.63
CA ASP A 159 -4.61 -24.35 17.76
C ASP A 159 -4.28 -24.01 16.32
N ARG A 160 -3.12 -24.47 15.83
CA ARG A 160 -2.63 -24.27 14.48
C ARG A 160 -3.43 -25.01 13.39
N ASN A 161 -4.41 -25.83 13.77
CA ASN A 161 -5.14 -26.72 12.86
C ASN A 161 -6.62 -26.36 12.67
N VAL A 162 -7.08 -25.25 13.21
CA VAL A 162 -8.46 -24.81 12.97
C VAL A 162 -8.50 -23.94 11.72
N SER A 163 -8.91 -24.49 10.60
CA SER A 163 -9.32 -23.71 9.44
C SER A 163 -10.65 -23.04 9.77
N ILE A 164 -10.60 -21.78 10.20
CA ILE A 164 -11.79 -20.97 10.38
C ILE A 164 -12.26 -20.60 8.96
N VAL A 165 -13.28 -21.27 8.47
CA VAL A 165 -14.05 -20.81 7.31
C VAL A 165 -14.89 -19.62 7.83
N PRO A 166 -14.65 -18.39 7.38
CA PRO A 166 -15.48 -17.28 7.80
C PRO A 166 -16.88 -17.52 7.29
N GLN A 167 -17.80 -17.79 8.20
CA GLN A 167 -19.21 -17.85 7.86
C GLN A 167 -19.71 -16.42 7.66
N PRO A 168 -20.44 -16.13 6.59
CA PRO A 168 -20.99 -14.80 6.38
C PRO A 168 -21.90 -14.45 7.55
N MET A 169 -21.71 -13.26 8.14
CA MET A 169 -22.45 -12.75 9.29
C MET A 169 -23.99 -12.72 9.12
N PHE A 170 -24.48 -12.99 7.92
CA PHE A 170 -25.92 -13.01 7.60
C PHE A 170 -26.64 -14.27 8.08
N VAL A 171 -25.90 -15.30 8.52
CA VAL A 171 -26.52 -16.55 9.01
C VAL A 171 -26.96 -16.43 10.48
N LEU A 172 -26.45 -15.47 11.22
CA LEU A 172 -26.77 -15.31 12.65
C LEU A 172 -28.14 -14.68 12.92
N SER A 173 -28.76 -14.02 11.95
CA SER A 173 -30.08 -13.40 12.13
C SER A 173 -31.27 -14.31 11.79
N TYR A 174 -31.03 -15.53 11.30
CA TYR A 174 -32.14 -16.39 10.86
C TYR A 174 -32.64 -17.36 11.93
N TYR A 175 -31.93 -17.50 13.04
CA TYR A 175 -32.29 -18.48 14.08
C TYR A 175 -33.28 -18.01 15.13
N GLU A 176 -33.63 -16.74 15.17
CA GLU A 176 -34.56 -16.22 16.19
C GLU A 176 -36.04 -16.24 15.82
N LYS A 177 -36.41 -16.64 14.60
CA LYS A 177 -37.79 -16.45 14.13
C LYS A 177 -38.68 -17.67 14.14
N ASN A 178 -38.21 -18.84 14.55
CA ASN A 178 -39.02 -20.08 14.54
C ASN A 178 -39.09 -20.77 15.91
N LYS A 179 -39.26 -20.02 17.00
CA LYS A 179 -39.86 -20.59 18.19
C LYS A 179 -41.31 -20.17 18.21
N GLU A 180 -42.14 -20.92 17.53
CA GLU A 180 -43.55 -21.00 17.83
C GLU A 180 -43.67 -21.51 19.25
N ILE A 181 -44.25 -20.64 20.10
CA ILE A 181 -44.67 -20.98 21.43
C ILE A 181 -45.98 -21.74 21.26
N ASP A 182 -45.90 -23.05 21.32
CA ASP A 182 -47.08 -23.89 21.56
C ASP A 182 -47.58 -23.55 22.97
N GLN A 183 -48.67 -22.81 23.03
CA GLN A 183 -49.51 -22.69 24.20
C GLN A 183 -50.66 -23.68 24.07
N THR A 184 -50.59 -24.73 24.82
CA THR A 184 -51.78 -25.42 25.33
C THR A 184 -52.10 -24.94 26.71
#